data_775a08525ccefd0c0a6775c7d5e0116e
#
_entry.id   775a08525ccefd0c0a6775c7d5e0116e
#
_cell.length_a   1.000
_cell.length_b   1.000
_cell.length_c   1.000
_cell.angle_alpha   90.00
_cell.angle_beta   90.00
_cell.angle_gamma   90.00
#
_symmetry.space_group_name_H-M   'P 1'
#
loop_
_entity.id
_entity.type
_entity.pdbx_description
1 polymer ?
#
loop_
_entity_poly.entity_id
_entity_poly.type
_entity_poly.pdbx_seq_one_letter_code
_entity_poly.pdbx_strand_id
1 'polypeptide(L)'
;MTNILWFNQVTMDNVEQVGGKGASLGEMVQNDFPVPNGFVVTSEAYFNFVKEAGIHAKIVEHIDSIDVENTEDLERKTKEVRELIRQTPMPEDIKAEILSSYDLLNIQENNSANTLVAVRSSATAEDLPDASFAGQQDTYLNVFGKVELLKSVQNCWASLFTARAAYYRKKQGFETEKVGLCAV
;
A
#
# COMPACT_ATOMS: atom_id res chain seq x y z
N MET A 1 -17.58 -0.73 2.42
CA MET A 1 -16.15 -1.00 2.37
C MET A 1 -15.50 0.28 1.87
N THR A 2 -14.48 0.78 2.55
CA THR A 2 -13.98 2.14 2.33
C THR A 2 -12.56 2.08 1.75
N ASN A 3 -12.38 2.49 0.48
CA ASN A 3 -11.07 2.47 -0.16
C ASN A 3 -10.15 3.60 0.32
N ILE A 4 -10.70 4.70 0.86
CA ILE A 4 -9.98 5.89 1.30
C ILE A 4 -10.37 6.26 2.72
N LEU A 5 -9.38 6.57 3.56
CA LEU A 5 -9.56 7.18 4.88
C LEU A 5 -8.62 8.39 5.02
N TRP A 6 -9.17 9.53 5.46
CA TRP A 6 -8.38 10.72 5.77
C TRP A 6 -7.74 10.61 7.16
N PHE A 7 -6.60 11.26 7.38
CA PHE A 7 -5.91 11.19 8.68
C PHE A 7 -6.78 11.59 9.86
N ASN A 8 -7.67 12.56 9.70
CA ASN A 8 -8.63 12.97 10.74
C ASN A 8 -9.75 11.96 11.02
N GLN A 9 -9.84 10.88 10.26
CA GLN A 9 -10.81 9.78 10.43
C GLN A 9 -10.15 8.52 11.01
N VAL A 10 -8.83 8.55 11.24
CA VAL A 10 -8.02 7.39 11.57
C VAL A 10 -7.48 7.51 13.00
N THR A 11 -7.47 6.39 13.73
CA THR A 11 -6.85 6.22 15.04
C THR A 11 -6.00 4.95 15.06
N MET A 12 -5.35 4.67 16.18
CA MET A 12 -4.61 3.39 16.35
C MET A 12 -5.50 2.15 16.25
N ASP A 13 -6.81 2.28 16.46
CA ASP A 13 -7.76 1.17 16.29
C ASP A 13 -7.94 0.74 14.81
N ASN A 14 -7.50 1.58 13.87
CA ASN A 14 -7.63 1.32 12.44
C ASN A 14 -6.39 0.64 11.81
N VAL A 15 -5.42 0.16 12.59
CA VAL A 15 -4.14 -0.42 12.08
C VAL A 15 -4.37 -1.48 11.00
N GLU A 16 -5.39 -2.34 11.15
CA GLU A 16 -5.71 -3.38 10.16
C GLU A 16 -6.17 -2.80 8.80
N GLN A 17 -6.71 -1.57 8.80
CA GLN A 17 -7.22 -0.91 7.59
C GLN A 17 -6.20 0.01 6.94
N VAL A 18 -5.35 0.69 7.75
CA VAL A 18 -4.48 1.77 7.28
C VAL A 18 -2.99 1.48 7.49
N GLY A 19 -2.66 0.38 8.16
CA GLY A 19 -1.30 0.03 8.53
C GLY A 19 -0.72 0.91 9.64
N GLY A 20 0.43 0.55 10.19
CA GLY A 20 1.06 1.24 11.32
C GLY A 20 1.36 2.72 11.05
N LYS A 21 1.89 3.06 9.85
CA LYS A 21 2.18 4.46 9.49
C LYS A 21 0.92 5.32 9.36
N GLY A 22 -0.13 4.76 8.73
CA GLY A 22 -1.42 5.45 8.59
C GLY A 22 -2.05 5.71 9.94
N ALA A 23 -2.08 4.71 10.81
CA ALA A 23 -2.62 4.81 12.16
C ALA A 23 -1.84 5.83 13.02
N SER A 24 -0.51 5.80 12.97
CA SER A 24 0.33 6.76 13.71
C SER A 24 0.11 8.21 13.24
N LEU A 25 -0.02 8.45 11.93
CA LEU A 25 -0.32 9.80 11.42
C LEU A 25 -1.71 10.26 11.84
N GLY A 26 -2.70 9.37 11.80
CA GLY A 26 -4.04 9.68 12.31
C GLY A 26 -4.03 10.04 13.79
N GLU A 27 -3.37 9.26 14.61
CA GLU A 27 -3.22 9.53 16.04
C GLU A 27 -2.54 10.88 16.32
N MET A 28 -1.51 11.21 15.54
CA MET A 28 -0.85 12.52 15.64
C MET A 28 -1.81 13.67 15.31
N VAL A 29 -2.63 13.53 14.27
CA VAL A 29 -3.65 14.52 13.89
C VAL A 29 -4.69 14.68 15.00
N GLN A 30 -5.16 13.59 15.60
CA GLN A 30 -6.13 13.62 16.71
C GLN A 30 -5.58 14.32 17.96
N ASN A 31 -4.27 14.36 18.12
CA ASN A 31 -3.58 15.01 19.23
C ASN A 31 -3.00 16.39 18.85
N ASP A 32 -3.52 17.04 17.83
CA ASP A 32 -3.15 18.38 17.36
C ASP A 32 -1.66 18.55 16.99
N PHE A 33 -0.97 17.47 16.63
CA PHE A 33 0.38 17.59 16.08
C PHE A 33 0.33 18.17 14.65
N PRO A 34 1.32 18.98 14.24
CA PRO A 34 1.36 19.61 12.93
C PRO A 34 1.74 18.58 11.83
N VAL A 35 0.78 17.72 11.49
CA VAL A 35 0.91 16.76 10.39
C VAL A 35 0.31 17.39 9.14
N PRO A 36 1.01 17.35 7.99
CA PRO A 36 0.41 17.75 6.71
C PRO A 36 -0.87 16.98 6.41
N ASN A 37 -1.82 17.60 5.72
CA ASN A 37 -3.03 16.92 5.28
C ASN A 37 -2.68 15.70 4.41
N GLY A 38 -3.50 14.67 4.51
CA GLY A 38 -3.30 13.46 3.74
C GLY A 38 -4.39 12.43 3.97
N PHE A 39 -4.32 11.38 3.17
CA PHE A 39 -5.24 10.26 3.23
C PHE A 39 -4.51 8.93 3.05
N VAL A 40 -5.19 7.86 3.39
CA VAL A 40 -4.71 6.49 3.23
C VAL A 40 -5.57 5.78 2.20
N VAL A 41 -4.94 5.20 1.19
CA VAL A 41 -5.53 4.15 0.36
C VAL A 41 -5.44 2.87 1.16
N THR A 42 -6.57 2.34 1.61
CA THR A 42 -6.66 1.29 2.62
C THR A 42 -6.17 -0.08 2.13
N SER A 43 -5.96 -1.01 3.04
CA SER A 43 -5.69 -2.42 2.70
C SER A 43 -6.86 -3.04 1.93
N GLU A 44 -8.07 -2.58 2.19
CA GLU A 44 -9.27 -3.02 1.48
C GLU A 44 -9.23 -2.63 -0.01
N ALA A 45 -8.75 -1.42 -0.33
CA ALA A 45 -8.54 -1.00 -1.72
C ALA A 45 -7.56 -1.93 -2.46
N TYR A 46 -6.49 -2.38 -1.78
CA TYR A 46 -5.58 -3.37 -2.34
C TYR A 46 -6.28 -4.71 -2.63
N PHE A 47 -7.04 -5.24 -1.65
CA PHE A 47 -7.75 -6.50 -1.85
C PHE A 47 -8.83 -6.40 -2.93
N ASN A 48 -9.55 -5.29 -3.00
CA ASN A 48 -10.53 -5.04 -4.07
C ASN A 48 -9.83 -4.98 -5.43
N PHE A 49 -8.71 -4.26 -5.54
CA PHE A 49 -7.91 -4.21 -6.77
C PHE A 49 -7.51 -5.61 -7.26
N VAL A 50 -6.86 -6.42 -6.44
CA VAL A 50 -6.38 -7.74 -6.88
C VAL A 50 -7.52 -8.70 -7.22
N LYS A 51 -8.66 -8.57 -6.54
CA LYS A 51 -9.87 -9.38 -6.75
C LYS A 51 -10.59 -8.99 -8.03
N GLU A 52 -10.90 -7.71 -8.20
CA GLU A 52 -11.66 -7.21 -9.36
C GLU A 52 -10.85 -7.32 -10.67
N ALA A 53 -9.55 -7.10 -10.59
CA ALA A 53 -8.65 -7.31 -11.70
C ALA A 53 -8.38 -8.81 -12.01
N GLY A 54 -8.88 -9.73 -11.19
CA GLY A 54 -8.76 -11.17 -11.38
C GLY A 54 -7.33 -11.73 -11.23
N ILE A 55 -6.43 -10.98 -10.57
CA ILE A 55 -5.03 -11.38 -10.42
C ILE A 55 -4.71 -12.05 -9.08
N HIS A 56 -5.64 -12.04 -8.12
CA HIS A 56 -5.42 -12.55 -6.77
C HIS A 56 -4.92 -14.01 -6.75
N ALA A 57 -5.64 -14.92 -7.42
CA ALA A 57 -5.25 -16.34 -7.44
C ALA A 57 -3.85 -16.56 -8.03
N LYS A 58 -3.49 -15.80 -9.08
CA LYS A 58 -2.18 -15.87 -9.71
C LYS A 58 -1.06 -15.38 -8.79
N ILE A 59 -1.30 -14.33 -8.02
CA ILE A 59 -0.35 -13.83 -7.01
C ILE A 59 -0.10 -14.91 -5.96
N VAL A 60 -1.18 -15.49 -5.40
CA VAL A 60 -1.09 -16.53 -4.37
C VAL A 60 -0.31 -17.74 -4.91
N GLU A 61 -0.69 -18.26 -6.08
CA GLU A 61 -0.01 -19.40 -6.72
C GLU A 61 1.49 -19.14 -6.91
N HIS A 62 1.89 -17.96 -7.42
CA HIS A 62 3.28 -17.62 -7.62
C HIS A 62 4.06 -17.58 -6.32
N ILE A 63 3.52 -16.87 -5.30
CA ILE A 63 4.20 -16.71 -4.01
C ILE A 63 4.28 -18.04 -3.25
N ASP A 64 3.21 -18.81 -3.23
CA ASP A 64 3.18 -20.08 -2.50
C ASP A 64 4.10 -21.14 -3.13
N SER A 65 4.28 -21.09 -4.44
CA SER A 65 5.18 -21.99 -5.17
C SER A 65 6.67 -21.63 -5.06
N ILE A 66 7.05 -20.52 -4.39
CA ILE A 66 8.46 -20.13 -4.26
C ILE A 66 9.24 -21.14 -3.41
N ASP A 67 10.37 -21.62 -3.94
CA ASP A 67 11.40 -22.25 -3.13
C ASP A 67 12.30 -21.16 -2.53
N VAL A 68 12.12 -20.90 -1.24
CA VAL A 68 12.86 -19.84 -0.52
C VAL A 68 14.35 -20.16 -0.33
N GLU A 69 14.77 -21.40 -0.49
CA GLU A 69 16.19 -21.79 -0.45
C GLU A 69 16.86 -21.57 -1.81
N ASN A 70 16.08 -21.36 -2.87
CA ASN A 70 16.56 -21.03 -4.20
C ASN A 70 16.42 -19.52 -4.48
N THR A 71 17.52 -18.77 -4.37
CA THR A 71 17.52 -17.32 -4.57
C THR A 71 17.06 -16.91 -5.97
N GLU A 72 17.38 -17.66 -7.03
CA GLU A 72 16.94 -17.36 -8.39
C GLU A 72 15.42 -17.51 -8.54
N ASP A 73 14.83 -18.57 -7.96
CA ASP A 73 13.40 -18.80 -8.00
C ASP A 73 12.65 -17.70 -7.22
N LEU A 74 13.18 -17.35 -6.04
CA LEU A 74 12.65 -16.25 -5.20
C LEU A 74 12.65 -14.92 -5.96
N GLU A 75 13.79 -14.52 -6.52
CA GLU A 75 13.90 -13.24 -7.24
C GLU A 75 13.02 -13.20 -8.48
N ARG A 76 13.00 -14.28 -9.27
CA ARG A 76 12.22 -14.36 -10.49
C ARG A 76 10.72 -14.27 -10.21
N LYS A 77 10.18 -15.12 -9.33
CA LYS A 77 8.74 -15.16 -9.05
C LYS A 77 8.24 -13.90 -8.38
N THR A 78 9.00 -13.35 -7.44
CA THR A 78 8.63 -12.07 -6.81
C THR A 78 8.68 -10.90 -7.79
N LYS A 79 9.61 -10.90 -8.74
CA LYS A 79 9.64 -9.91 -9.83
C LYS A 79 8.41 -10.05 -10.74
N GLU A 80 8.05 -11.26 -11.14
CA GLU A 80 6.85 -11.53 -11.97
C GLU A 80 5.57 -11.00 -11.28
N VAL A 81 5.42 -11.22 -9.98
CA VAL A 81 4.28 -10.70 -9.21
C VAL A 81 4.28 -9.17 -9.15
N ARG A 82 5.43 -8.55 -8.90
CA ARG A 82 5.53 -7.07 -8.89
C ARG A 82 5.19 -6.46 -10.25
N GLU A 83 5.65 -7.06 -11.32
CA GLU A 83 5.34 -6.62 -12.68
C GLU A 83 3.85 -6.82 -13.00
N LEU A 84 3.26 -7.95 -12.61
CA LEU A 84 1.84 -8.20 -12.75
C LEU A 84 1.01 -7.09 -12.08
N ILE A 85 1.31 -6.74 -10.82
CA ILE A 85 0.60 -5.68 -10.10
C ILE A 85 0.76 -4.33 -10.81
N ARG A 86 1.97 -3.97 -11.25
CA ARG A 86 2.25 -2.69 -11.91
C ARG A 86 1.60 -2.52 -13.27
N GLN A 87 1.46 -3.61 -14.01
CA GLN A 87 0.92 -3.61 -15.38
C GLN A 87 -0.59 -3.80 -15.42
N THR A 88 -1.19 -4.28 -14.35
CA THR A 88 -2.63 -4.51 -14.27
C THR A 88 -3.37 -3.18 -14.17
N PRO A 89 -4.33 -2.87 -15.05
CA PRO A 89 -5.13 -1.66 -14.93
C PRO A 89 -5.86 -1.59 -13.60
N MET A 90 -5.82 -0.43 -12.95
CA MET A 90 -6.56 -0.19 -11.72
C MET A 90 -8.06 -0.08 -12.05
N PRO A 91 -8.97 -0.75 -11.31
CA PRO A 91 -10.41 -0.59 -11.45
C PRO A 91 -10.83 0.90 -11.38
N GLU A 92 -11.79 1.30 -12.22
CA GLU A 92 -12.13 2.71 -12.40
C GLU A 92 -12.75 3.36 -11.15
N ASP A 93 -13.44 2.60 -10.31
CA ASP A 93 -13.99 3.05 -9.02
C ASP A 93 -12.88 3.39 -8.02
N ILE A 94 -11.94 2.48 -7.81
CA ILE A 94 -10.77 2.70 -6.93
C ILE A 94 -9.95 3.89 -7.43
N LYS A 95 -9.68 3.93 -8.74
CA LYS A 95 -8.97 5.02 -9.38
C LYS A 95 -9.67 6.37 -9.18
N ALA A 96 -11.00 6.41 -9.38
CA ALA A 96 -11.81 7.62 -9.21
C ALA A 96 -11.77 8.12 -7.76
N GLU A 97 -11.86 7.23 -6.75
CA GLU A 97 -11.78 7.60 -5.35
C GLU A 97 -10.41 8.19 -4.97
N ILE A 98 -9.30 7.57 -5.43
CA ILE A 98 -7.95 8.09 -5.20
C ILE A 98 -7.79 9.48 -5.84
N LEU A 99 -8.22 9.64 -7.09
CA LEU A 99 -8.08 10.90 -7.80
C LEU A 99 -8.95 12.01 -7.21
N SER A 100 -10.18 11.69 -6.80
CA SER A 100 -11.07 12.65 -6.12
C SER A 100 -10.48 13.10 -4.78
N SER A 101 -9.86 12.20 -4.04
CA SER A 101 -9.19 12.53 -2.77
C SER A 101 -7.97 13.42 -3.00
N TYR A 102 -7.20 13.18 -4.06
CA TYR A 102 -6.09 14.05 -4.44
C TYR A 102 -6.55 15.44 -4.89
N ASP A 103 -7.65 15.53 -5.62
CA ASP A 103 -8.25 16.82 -6.00
C ASP A 103 -8.72 17.61 -4.76
N LEU A 104 -9.32 16.93 -3.77
CA LEU A 104 -9.70 17.53 -2.50
C LEU A 104 -8.48 18.00 -1.70
N LEU A 105 -7.41 17.23 -1.67
CA LEU A 105 -6.15 17.61 -1.03
C LEU A 105 -5.58 18.88 -1.68
N ASN A 106 -5.58 18.96 -3.00
CA ASN A 106 -5.16 20.17 -3.74
C ASN A 106 -5.94 21.41 -3.32
N ILE A 107 -7.25 21.29 -3.13
CA ILE A 107 -8.11 22.40 -2.67
C ILE A 107 -7.76 22.80 -1.25
N GLN A 108 -7.57 21.84 -0.33
CA GLN A 108 -7.23 22.11 1.07
C GLN A 108 -5.90 22.84 1.21
N GLU A 109 -4.92 22.51 0.36
CA GLU A 109 -3.60 23.14 0.34
C GLU A 109 -3.56 24.49 -0.44
N ASN A 110 -4.74 25.03 -0.84
CA ASN A 110 -4.86 26.25 -1.64
C ASN A 110 -4.04 26.22 -2.94
N ASN A 111 -3.83 25.04 -3.49
CA ASN A 111 -3.07 24.83 -4.71
C ASN A 111 -4.02 24.69 -5.89
N SER A 112 -3.98 25.62 -6.82
CA SER A 112 -4.71 25.54 -8.09
C SER A 112 -4.09 24.54 -9.07
N ALA A 113 -2.91 24.03 -8.75
CA ALA A 113 -2.16 23.01 -9.47
C ALA A 113 -1.95 21.79 -8.58
N ASN A 114 -1.33 20.74 -9.09
CA ASN A 114 -1.10 19.52 -8.34
C ASN A 114 -0.15 19.74 -7.13
N THR A 115 -0.58 19.33 -5.96
CA THR A 115 0.23 19.32 -4.74
C THR A 115 1.29 18.22 -4.84
N LEU A 116 2.53 18.55 -4.43
CA LEU A 116 3.59 17.55 -4.26
C LEU A 116 3.29 16.70 -3.02
N VAL A 117 3.26 15.40 -3.19
CA VAL A 117 3.02 14.47 -2.08
C VAL A 117 4.13 13.43 -1.95
N ALA A 118 4.22 12.83 -0.77
CA ALA A 118 4.96 11.59 -0.56
C ALA A 118 3.96 10.43 -0.52
N VAL A 119 4.20 9.38 -1.27
CA VAL A 119 3.41 8.14 -1.23
C VAL A 119 4.22 7.07 -0.53
N ARG A 120 3.72 6.56 0.59
CA ARG A 120 4.45 5.67 1.49
C ARG A 120 3.67 4.39 1.72
N SER A 121 4.31 3.25 1.58
CA SER A 121 3.72 1.99 1.95
C SER A 121 3.54 1.87 3.47
N SER A 122 2.43 1.30 3.89
CA SER A 122 2.07 1.04 5.28
C SER A 122 1.45 -0.35 5.38
N ALA A 123 2.16 -1.30 6.00
CA ALA A 123 1.67 -2.65 6.11
C ALA A 123 0.73 -2.81 7.31
N THR A 124 -0.29 -3.64 7.15
CA THR A 124 -1.24 -3.96 8.21
C THR A 124 -0.63 -4.85 9.31
N ALA A 125 0.49 -5.51 9.01
CA ALA A 125 1.21 -6.40 9.92
C ALA A 125 2.60 -5.87 10.32
N GLU A 126 2.87 -4.55 10.13
CA GLU A 126 4.22 -3.97 10.29
C GLU A 126 4.74 -4.03 11.74
N ASP A 127 3.84 -3.97 12.73
CA ASP A 127 4.15 -3.88 14.17
C ASP A 127 3.61 -5.07 14.98
N LEU A 128 3.55 -6.25 14.40
CA LEU A 128 3.25 -7.43 15.21
C LEU A 128 4.43 -7.72 16.16
N PRO A 129 4.16 -8.14 17.41
CA PRO A 129 5.19 -8.35 18.43
C PRO A 129 6.37 -9.24 18.01
N ASP A 130 6.10 -10.17 17.07
CA ASP A 130 7.06 -11.16 16.59
C ASP A 130 7.54 -10.93 15.15
N ALA A 131 7.12 -9.82 14.49
CA ALA A 131 7.43 -9.57 13.09
C ALA A 131 7.65 -8.09 12.80
N SER A 132 8.86 -7.72 12.39
CA SER A 132 9.18 -6.36 11.95
C SER A 132 9.36 -6.31 10.44
N PHE A 133 8.46 -5.59 9.75
CA PHE A 133 8.59 -5.26 8.32
C PHE A 133 9.29 -3.92 8.09
N ALA A 134 9.93 -3.38 9.13
CA ALA A 134 10.62 -2.09 9.06
C ALA A 134 11.66 -2.06 7.93
N GLY A 135 11.61 -1.02 7.11
CA GLY A 135 12.56 -0.81 6.01
C GLY A 135 12.44 -1.79 4.83
N GLN A 136 11.36 -2.57 4.76
CA GLN A 136 11.12 -3.51 3.66
C GLN A 136 10.22 -2.96 2.55
N GLN A 137 9.76 -1.72 2.71
CA GLN A 137 8.72 -1.12 1.88
C GLN A 137 9.16 0.24 1.32
N ASP A 138 8.63 0.57 0.17
CA ASP A 138 9.05 1.74 -0.59
C ASP A 138 8.38 3.04 -0.13
N THR A 139 9.10 4.15 -0.34
CA THR A 139 8.58 5.51 -0.21
C THR A 139 8.90 6.27 -1.49
N TYR A 140 7.88 6.88 -2.08
CA TYR A 140 7.98 7.69 -3.29
C TYR A 140 7.81 9.16 -2.90
N LEU A 141 8.89 9.92 -3.03
CA LEU A 141 8.92 11.36 -2.72
C LEU A 141 8.68 12.19 -3.99
N ASN A 142 8.24 13.43 -3.79
CA ASN A 142 8.00 14.38 -4.86
C ASN A 142 7.05 13.88 -5.95
N VAL A 143 6.05 13.10 -5.56
CA VAL A 143 5.01 12.62 -6.48
C VAL A 143 4.15 13.79 -6.90
N PHE A 144 4.02 13.99 -8.21
CA PHE A 144 3.33 15.14 -8.79
C PHE A 144 2.33 14.71 -9.86
N GLY A 145 1.09 15.09 -9.66
CA GLY A 145 -0.01 14.86 -10.62
C GLY A 145 -0.61 13.45 -10.57
N LYS A 146 -1.77 13.34 -11.15
CA LYS A 146 -2.65 12.16 -11.08
C LYS A 146 -2.02 10.87 -11.58
N VAL A 147 -1.27 10.94 -12.68
CA VAL A 147 -0.64 9.75 -13.29
C VAL A 147 0.43 9.16 -12.37
N GLU A 148 1.34 10.02 -11.87
CA GLU A 148 2.42 9.56 -10.99
C GLU A 148 1.88 9.13 -9.61
N LEU A 149 0.79 9.74 -9.12
CA LEU A 149 0.12 9.30 -7.90
C LEU A 149 -0.38 7.86 -8.03
N LEU A 150 -1.14 7.54 -9.07
CA LEU A 150 -1.67 6.18 -9.28
C LEU A 150 -0.56 5.15 -9.45
N LYS A 151 0.50 5.48 -10.20
CA LYS A 151 1.68 4.61 -10.32
C LYS A 151 2.36 4.37 -8.99
N SER A 152 2.49 5.42 -8.16
CA SER A 152 3.12 5.31 -6.84
C SER A 152 2.30 4.43 -5.91
N VAL A 153 0.96 4.52 -5.94
CA VAL A 153 0.08 3.61 -5.19
C VAL A 153 0.28 2.16 -5.63
N GLN A 154 0.25 1.88 -6.95
CA GLN A 154 0.50 0.52 -7.45
C GLN A 154 1.92 0.02 -7.12
N ASN A 155 2.91 0.90 -7.14
CA ASN A 155 4.27 0.57 -6.75
C ASN A 155 4.36 0.25 -5.24
N CYS A 156 3.65 0.99 -4.39
CA CYS A 156 3.51 0.61 -2.98
C CYS A 156 2.94 -0.80 -2.86
N TRP A 157 1.83 -1.12 -3.51
CA TRP A 157 1.25 -2.46 -3.49
C TRP A 157 2.21 -3.54 -3.99
N ALA A 158 2.95 -3.25 -5.07
CA ALA A 158 3.97 -4.16 -5.59
C ALA A 158 5.11 -4.40 -4.59
N SER A 159 5.47 -3.41 -3.76
CA SER A 159 6.55 -3.53 -2.78
C SER A 159 6.28 -4.59 -1.70
N LEU A 160 5.03 -4.98 -1.51
CA LEU A 160 4.65 -6.12 -0.66
C LEU A 160 5.36 -7.42 -1.09
N PHE A 161 5.71 -7.54 -2.36
CA PHE A 161 6.30 -8.71 -2.98
C PHE A 161 7.77 -8.50 -3.40
N THR A 162 8.54 -7.72 -2.64
CA THR A 162 10.01 -7.77 -2.78
C THR A 162 10.52 -9.14 -2.35
N ALA A 163 11.63 -9.60 -2.92
CA ALA A 163 12.22 -10.90 -2.59
C ALA A 163 12.44 -11.02 -1.06
N ARG A 164 12.97 -9.97 -0.44
CA ARG A 164 13.20 -9.91 1.00
C ARG A 164 11.90 -10.04 1.80
N ALA A 165 10.85 -9.30 1.42
CA ALA A 165 9.57 -9.34 2.11
C ALA A 165 8.86 -10.70 1.94
N ALA A 166 8.91 -11.29 0.74
CA ALA A 166 8.35 -12.61 0.47
C ALA A 166 9.09 -13.71 1.24
N TYR A 167 10.43 -13.69 1.23
CA TYR A 167 11.25 -14.61 2.02
C TYR A 167 10.89 -14.56 3.51
N TYR A 168 10.87 -13.34 4.07
CA TYR A 168 10.57 -13.16 5.49
C TYR A 168 9.20 -13.70 5.86
N ARG A 169 8.14 -13.36 5.11
CA ARG A 169 6.78 -13.85 5.37
C ARG A 169 6.68 -15.37 5.30
N LYS A 170 7.30 -15.98 4.28
CA LYS A 170 7.31 -17.44 4.17
C LYS A 170 8.02 -18.12 5.33
N LYS A 171 9.15 -17.58 5.78
CA LYS A 171 9.87 -18.12 6.95
C LYS A 171 9.08 -17.97 8.25
N GLN A 172 8.27 -16.93 8.37
CA GLN A 172 7.40 -16.70 9.54
C GLN A 172 6.02 -17.38 9.42
N GLY A 173 5.72 -18.04 8.31
CA GLY A 173 4.46 -18.75 8.12
C GLY A 173 3.25 -17.85 7.89
N PHE A 174 3.46 -16.62 7.42
CA PHE A 174 2.34 -15.73 7.05
C PHE A 174 1.63 -16.22 5.79
N GLU A 175 0.31 -16.29 5.85
CA GLU A 175 -0.52 -16.61 4.68
C GLU A 175 -0.54 -15.42 3.71
N THR A 176 -0.18 -15.66 2.45
CA THR A 176 -0.11 -14.64 1.39
C THR A 176 -1.44 -13.90 1.23
N GLU A 177 -2.57 -14.60 1.40
CA GLU A 177 -3.92 -14.07 1.22
C GLU A 177 -4.33 -13.04 2.28
N LYS A 178 -3.70 -13.06 3.45
CA LYS A 178 -4.09 -12.23 4.61
C LYS A 178 -3.27 -10.95 4.75
N VAL A 179 -2.20 -10.81 3.98
CA VAL A 179 -1.32 -9.64 4.09
C VAL A 179 -1.72 -8.59 3.06
N GLY A 180 -2.17 -7.45 3.55
CA GLY A 180 -2.51 -6.27 2.77
C GLY A 180 -1.50 -5.15 2.94
N LEU A 181 -1.50 -4.21 2.02
CA LEU A 181 -0.67 -3.03 2.05
C LEU A 181 -1.48 -1.79 1.72
N CYS A 182 -1.31 -0.78 2.55
CA CYS A 182 -1.89 0.54 2.37
C CYS A 182 -0.88 1.47 1.70
N ALA A 183 -1.37 2.53 1.05
CA ALA A 183 -0.56 3.65 0.58
C ALA A 183 -1.01 4.93 1.30
N VAL A 184 -0.06 5.59 1.96
CA VAL A 184 -0.26 6.80 2.76
C VAL A 184 0.33 7.98 2.04
#